data_68c7ce1902cd1f80f58701aa49bca9e2
#
_entry.id   68c7ce1902cd1f80f58701aa49bca9e2
#
_cell.length_a   1.000
_cell.length_b   1.000
_cell.length_c   1.000
_cell.angle_alpha   90.00
_cell.angle_beta   90.00
_cell.angle_gamma   90.00
#
_symmetry.space_group_name_H-M   'P 1'
#
loop_
_entity.id
_entity.type
_entity.pdbx_description
1 polymer ?
#
loop_
_entity_poly.entity_id
_entity_poly.type
_entity_poly.pdbx_seq_one_letter_code
_entity_poly.pdbx_strand_id
1 'polypeptide(L)'
;MPLPTLQEQFAALVAAPSVSCTQADLDQSNGQVIELLAGWLGDLGFACDIQTVEPGKYNLLATYGSGPGGLVLAGHSDTVPFDDKLWST
;
A
#
# COMPACT_ATOMS: atom_id res chain seq x y z
N MET A 1 10.93 -16.27 4.34
CA MET A 1 9.97 -16.57 3.27
C MET A 1 10.34 -15.82 2.02
N PRO A 2 10.38 -16.50 0.87
CA PRO A 2 10.64 -15.78 -0.37
C PRO A 2 9.49 -14.82 -0.67
N LEU A 3 9.82 -13.69 -1.29
CA LEU A 3 8.81 -12.75 -1.72
C LEU A 3 8.01 -13.31 -2.89
N PRO A 4 6.74 -12.92 -3.03
CA PRO A 4 5.98 -13.23 -4.24
C PRO A 4 6.66 -12.64 -5.48
N THR A 5 6.35 -13.18 -6.63
CA THR A 5 6.82 -12.59 -7.88
C THR A 5 6.23 -11.18 -8.06
N LEU A 6 6.80 -10.39 -8.95
CA LEU A 6 6.28 -9.05 -9.24
C LEU A 6 4.82 -9.12 -9.70
N GLN A 7 4.47 -10.10 -10.53
CA GLN A 7 3.10 -10.27 -10.99
C GLN A 7 2.16 -10.62 -9.83
N GLU A 8 2.59 -11.49 -8.93
CA GLU A 8 1.81 -11.85 -7.74
C GLU A 8 1.62 -10.65 -6.81
N GLN A 9 2.68 -9.86 -6.60
CA GLN A 9 2.60 -8.65 -5.78
C GLN A 9 1.60 -7.66 -6.39
N PHE A 10 1.68 -7.47 -7.70
CA PHE A 10 0.79 -6.56 -8.40
C PHE A 10 -0.66 -7.00 -8.27
N ALA A 11 -0.92 -8.29 -8.48
CA ALA A 11 -2.26 -8.84 -8.36
C ALA A 11 -2.82 -8.66 -6.94
N ALA A 12 -1.99 -8.89 -5.92
CA ALA A 12 -2.40 -8.73 -4.53
C ALA A 12 -2.76 -7.29 -4.21
N LEU A 13 -1.95 -6.33 -4.71
CA LEU A 13 -2.21 -4.91 -4.47
C LEU A 13 -3.48 -4.44 -5.16
N VAL A 14 -3.71 -4.90 -6.39
CA VAL A 14 -4.93 -4.54 -7.14
C VAL A 14 -6.17 -5.13 -6.46
N ALA A 15 -6.06 -6.33 -5.91
CA ALA A 15 -7.19 -6.99 -5.25
C ALA A 15 -7.52 -6.39 -3.89
N ALA A 16 -6.56 -5.74 -3.23
CA ALA A 16 -6.79 -5.14 -1.92
C ALA A 16 -7.56 -3.83 -2.05
N PRO A 17 -8.58 -3.58 -1.22
CA PRO A 17 -9.35 -2.33 -1.29
C PRO A 17 -8.51 -1.14 -0.88
N SER A 18 -8.57 -0.05 -1.66
CA SER A 18 -7.81 1.17 -1.38
C SER A 18 -8.44 2.40 -2.03
N VAL A 19 -9.73 2.36 -2.35
CA VAL A 19 -10.42 3.50 -2.98
C VAL A 19 -10.47 4.67 -2.01
N SER A 20 -10.05 5.84 -2.45
CA SER A 20 -10.17 7.09 -1.72
C SER A 20 -11.23 7.96 -2.41
N CYS A 21 -12.24 8.37 -1.66
CA CYS A 21 -13.37 9.10 -2.21
C CYS A 21 -14.01 9.98 -1.14
N THR A 22 -14.51 11.14 -1.55
CA THR A 22 -15.25 12.02 -0.63
C THR A 22 -16.63 11.49 -0.27
N GLN A 23 -17.16 10.57 -1.08
CA GLN A 23 -18.41 9.88 -0.74
C GLN A 23 -18.08 8.71 0.18
N ALA A 24 -18.64 8.74 1.40
CA ALA A 24 -18.28 7.78 2.44
C ALA A 24 -18.59 6.33 2.05
N ASP A 25 -19.64 6.10 1.28
CA ASP A 25 -20.02 4.76 0.86
C ASP A 25 -19.06 4.16 -0.19
N LEU A 26 -18.27 4.99 -0.86
CA LEU A 26 -17.28 4.53 -1.83
C LEU A 26 -15.87 4.55 -1.26
N ASP A 27 -15.65 5.25 -0.15
CA ASP A 27 -14.33 5.37 0.45
C ASP A 27 -13.96 4.08 1.20
N GLN A 28 -12.72 3.64 1.05
CA GLN A 28 -12.24 2.40 1.63
C GLN A 28 -11.01 2.65 2.50
N SER A 29 -10.80 1.77 3.48
CA SER A 29 -9.56 1.74 4.23
C SER A 29 -8.41 1.26 3.31
N ASN A 30 -7.24 1.84 3.47
CA ASN A 30 -6.04 1.37 2.78
C ASN A 30 -5.20 0.42 3.64
N GLY A 31 -5.75 -0.07 4.75
CA GLY A 31 -5.02 -0.90 5.70
C GLY A 31 -4.45 -2.16 5.09
N GLN A 32 -5.21 -2.85 4.23
CA GLN A 32 -4.73 -4.09 3.62
C GLN A 32 -3.53 -3.84 2.70
N VAL A 33 -3.58 -2.79 1.88
CA VAL A 33 -2.45 -2.44 1.00
C VAL A 33 -1.23 -2.09 1.84
N ILE A 34 -1.41 -1.30 2.88
CA ILE A 34 -0.31 -0.89 3.76
C ILE A 34 0.32 -2.11 4.45
N GLU A 35 -0.49 -3.04 4.93
CA GLU A 35 0.02 -4.26 5.56
C GLU A 35 0.79 -5.14 4.58
N LEU A 36 0.32 -5.29 3.35
CA LEU A 36 1.04 -6.03 2.32
C LEU A 36 2.40 -5.40 2.03
N LEU A 37 2.44 -4.10 1.83
CA LEU A 37 3.69 -3.38 1.56
C LEU A 37 4.64 -3.47 2.74
N ALA A 38 4.14 -3.28 3.96
CA ALA A 38 4.98 -3.36 5.16
C ALA A 38 5.58 -4.76 5.32
N GLY A 39 4.80 -5.81 5.06
CA GLY A 39 5.29 -7.18 5.13
C GLY A 39 6.40 -7.45 4.12
N TRP A 40 6.20 -7.07 2.88
CA TRP A 40 7.21 -7.29 1.83
C TRP A 40 8.47 -6.48 2.06
N LEU A 41 8.31 -5.20 2.42
CA LEU A 41 9.47 -4.34 2.68
C LEU A 41 10.22 -4.77 3.93
N GLY A 42 9.50 -5.23 4.96
CA GLY A 42 10.14 -5.81 6.15
C GLY A 42 10.98 -7.02 5.82
N ASP A 43 10.49 -7.89 4.93
CA ASP A 43 11.24 -9.07 4.48
C ASP A 43 12.50 -8.69 3.71
N LEU A 44 12.52 -7.50 3.09
CA LEU A 44 13.69 -6.98 2.38
C LEU A 44 14.67 -6.26 3.30
N GLY A 45 14.33 -6.10 4.57
CA GLY A 45 15.21 -5.48 5.55
C GLY A 45 14.91 -4.01 5.83
N PHE A 46 13.78 -3.50 5.35
CA PHE A 46 13.36 -2.13 5.66
C PHE A 46 12.76 -2.06 7.06
N ALA A 47 13.01 -0.95 7.74
CA ALA A 47 12.30 -0.61 8.97
C ALA A 47 11.02 0.12 8.57
N CYS A 48 9.86 -0.45 8.92
CA CYS A 48 8.57 0.07 8.50
C CYS A 48 7.86 0.74 9.66
N ASP A 49 7.32 1.93 9.41
CA ASP A 49 6.52 2.70 10.36
C ASP A 49 5.18 2.99 9.71
N ILE A 50 4.11 2.46 10.30
CA ILE A 50 2.75 2.69 9.82
C ILE A 50 2.16 3.82 10.65
N GLN A 51 1.82 4.91 9.97
CA GLN A 51 1.31 6.11 10.60
C GLN A 51 -0.17 6.26 10.31
N THR A 52 -0.99 6.37 11.35
CA THR A 52 -2.41 6.60 11.20
C THR A 52 -2.66 8.08 10.93
N VAL A 53 -3.26 8.37 9.77
CA VAL A 53 -3.64 9.74 9.40
C VAL A 53 -5.02 10.06 9.96
N GLU A 54 -5.95 9.13 9.77
CA GLU A 54 -7.29 9.16 10.35
C GLU A 54 -7.80 7.72 10.41
N PRO A 55 -8.91 7.43 11.09
CA PRO A 55 -9.38 6.05 11.17
C PRO A 55 -9.56 5.44 9.78
N GLY A 56 -8.90 4.30 9.56
CA GLY A 56 -8.94 3.59 8.29
C GLY A 56 -7.98 4.09 7.23
N LYS A 57 -7.25 5.17 7.49
CA LYS A 57 -6.28 5.75 6.54
C LYS A 57 -4.90 5.78 7.15
N TYR A 58 -3.92 5.21 6.44
CA TYR A 58 -2.57 5.03 6.96
C TYR A 58 -1.54 5.47 5.94
N ASN A 59 -0.40 5.91 6.45
CA ASN A 59 0.82 6.08 5.67
C ASN A 59 1.83 5.03 6.07
N LEU A 60 2.67 4.64 5.14
CA LEU A 60 3.79 3.74 5.40
C LEU A 60 5.08 4.48 5.13
N LEU A 61 5.94 4.53 6.15
CA LEU A 61 7.31 5.03 6.01
C LEU A 61 8.24 3.85 6.18
N ALA A 62 8.99 3.53 5.13
CA ALA A 62 9.95 2.44 5.16
C ALA A 62 11.34 3.01 4.98
N THR A 63 12.26 2.65 5.87
CA THR A 63 13.62 3.16 5.90
C THR A 63 14.60 2.01 5.77
N TYR A 64 15.62 2.20 4.93
CA TYR A 64 16.68 1.22 4.75
C TYR A 64 18.03 1.87 5.00
N GLY A 65 18.84 1.23 5.84
CA GLY A 65 20.15 1.73 6.21
C GLY A 65 20.09 2.71 7.37
N SER A 66 21.22 3.40 7.59
CA SER A 66 21.35 4.37 8.68
C SER A 66 22.26 5.51 8.21
N GLY A 67 22.15 6.65 8.90
CA GLY A 67 22.93 7.83 8.59
C GLY A 67 22.10 8.93 7.97
N PRO A 68 22.67 10.15 7.86
CA PRO A 68 21.97 11.28 7.28
C PRO A 68 21.93 11.23 5.75
N GLY A 69 20.94 11.86 5.19
CA GLY A 69 20.81 11.95 3.74
C GLY A 69 20.11 10.73 3.14
N GLY A 70 20.19 10.62 1.83
CA GLY A 70 19.62 9.50 1.09
C GLY A 70 18.61 9.95 0.07
N LEU A 71 17.96 8.96 -0.54
CA LEU A 71 16.95 9.16 -1.58
C LEU A 71 15.59 8.81 -1.02
N VAL A 72 14.61 9.68 -1.24
CA VAL A 72 13.22 9.42 -0.88
C VAL A 72 12.42 9.17 -2.16
N LEU A 73 11.74 8.02 -2.20
CA LEU A 73 10.79 7.69 -3.27
C LEU A 73 9.40 7.81 -2.70
N ALA A 74 8.57 8.65 -3.31
CA ALA A 74 7.21 8.87 -2.87
C ALA A 74 6.23 8.33 -3.90
N GLY A 75 5.20 7.62 -3.41
CA GLY A 75 4.16 7.09 -4.25
C GLY A 75 2.85 7.03 -3.49
N HIS A 76 1.81 6.57 -4.15
CA HIS A 76 0.53 6.40 -3.51
C HIS A 76 -0.08 5.06 -3.89
N SER A 77 -0.96 4.55 -3.02
CA SER A 77 -1.64 3.29 -3.21
C SER A 77 -3.15 3.44 -3.35
N ASP A 78 -3.67 4.65 -3.16
CA ASP A 78 -5.10 4.87 -3.27
C ASP A 78 -5.55 4.87 -4.73
N THR A 79 -6.78 4.48 -4.96
CA THR A 79 -7.38 4.42 -6.28
C THR A 79 -8.67 5.25 -6.31
N VAL A 80 -9.12 5.54 -7.53
CA VAL A 80 -10.44 6.15 -7.74
C VAL A 80 -11.51 5.06 -7.73
N PRO A 81 -12.78 5.41 -7.49
CA PRO A 81 -13.86 4.43 -7.60
C PRO A 81 -13.93 3.81 -9.00
N PHE A 82 -14.29 2.54 -9.05
CA PHE A 82 -14.37 1.79 -10.30
C PHE A 82 -15.50 0.79 -10.21
N ASP A 83 -15.93 0.27 -11.36
CA ASP A 83 -16.91 -0.82 -11.43
C ASP A 83 -16.18 -2.08 -11.91
N ASP A 84 -16.01 -3.03 -11.02
CA ASP A 84 -15.29 -4.26 -11.31
C ASP A 84 -15.97 -5.13 -12.36
N LYS A 85 -17.27 -4.94 -12.56
CA LYS A 85 -18.02 -5.67 -13.59
C LYS A 85 -17.64 -5.26 -15.00
N LEU A 86 -17.02 -4.09 -15.16
CA LEU A 86 -16.57 -3.59 -16.45
C LEU A 86 -15.17 -4.07 -16.82
N TRP A 87 -14.46 -4.69 -15.89
CA TRP A 87 -13.11 -5.20 -16.12
C TRP A 87 -13.15 -6.60 -16.68
N SER A 88 -12.26 -6.88 -17.63
CA SER A 88 -12.17 -8.19 -18.28
C SER A 88 -11.10 -9.10 -17.67
N THR A 89 -10.34 -8.58 -16.73
CA THR A 89 -9.25 -9.34 -16.07
C THR A 89 -9.33 -9.25 -14.56
#